data_07d3a1b2360adb7db3195a21bdcf3048
#
_entry.id   07d3a1b2360adb7db3195a21bdcf3048
#
_cell.length_a   1.000
_cell.length_b   1.000
_cell.length_c   1.000
_cell.angle_alpha   90.00
_cell.angle_beta   90.00
_cell.angle_gamma   90.00
#
_symmetry.space_group_name_H-M   'P 1'
#
loop_
_entity.id
_entity.type
_entity.pdbx_description
1 polymer ?
#
loop_
_entity_poly.entity_id
_entity_poly.type
_entity_poly.pdbx_seq_one_letter_code
_entity_poly.pdbx_strand_id
1 'polypeptide(L)'
;MGISPHAPQDGPGDERADEALVHLDDRFQQFLAGLPADRPVWFCFFSSGLLHVIQHFLRFVPPDLNCAFVCTGLTPAEVEVRDTMSRGLPAFDMDEPVGSHEVFEFLLRNLDRPFGIVDSDCFVMDSTWFARCTDGLEPDVAVSGPLSYGPIPLAAPPFLAVNPAARPAIERAIGGPVSPAAYAYAPPGPEKEIDGAMVRLIRPHHEAALARVLALEEHRLPFPQGGLLDVLDDGREVRSHERHHHLQDGHSVIRVVFDGLMFYQLMALAAGWRIAHFRSFPGTKVFAPELVHAGGISYWHRLRPSEIAAGIHELPWSAHIDALLLEDFNARPDAPQAYLARGTRLAASLRRSEVDLATLRKQLRERLAAAGVDVTDPRWHPVVG
;
A
#
# COMPACT_ATOMS: atom_id res chain seq x y z
N MET A 1 -0.74 -41.92 -31.71
CA MET A 1 -1.84 -40.99 -31.80
C MET A 1 -1.36 -39.69 -31.20
N GLY A 2 -1.10 -38.71 -32.10
CA GLY A 2 -0.53 -37.42 -31.69
C GLY A 2 -1.61 -36.51 -31.12
N ILE A 3 -1.31 -35.89 -29.97
CA ILE A 3 -2.07 -34.80 -29.41
C ILE A 3 -1.46 -33.51 -29.94
N SER A 4 -2.20 -32.80 -30.80
CA SER A 4 -1.87 -31.45 -31.25
C SER A 4 -1.90 -30.48 -30.07
N PRO A 5 -0.94 -29.54 -29.96
CA PRO A 5 -1.03 -28.46 -29.00
C PRO A 5 -2.12 -27.48 -29.47
N HIS A 6 -3.12 -27.24 -28.63
CA HIS A 6 -4.07 -26.16 -28.83
C HIS A 6 -3.32 -24.82 -28.81
N ALA A 7 -3.41 -24.08 -29.91
CA ALA A 7 -3.05 -22.67 -29.97
C ALA A 7 -4.02 -21.88 -29.05
N PRO A 8 -3.55 -20.81 -28.37
CA PRO A 8 -4.45 -19.92 -27.66
C PRO A 8 -5.46 -19.33 -28.65
N GLN A 9 -6.74 -19.44 -28.33
CA GLN A 9 -7.79 -18.78 -29.07
C GLN A 9 -7.79 -17.31 -28.65
N ASP A 10 -7.31 -16.44 -29.55
CA ASP A 10 -7.52 -15.00 -29.50
C ASP A 10 -9.03 -14.77 -29.70
N GLY A 11 -9.74 -14.55 -28.61
CA GLY A 11 -11.17 -14.25 -28.62
C GLY A 11 -11.42 -12.74 -28.62
N PRO A 12 -12.61 -12.27 -29.06
CA PRO A 12 -12.96 -10.84 -29.11
C PRO A 12 -13.06 -10.13 -27.73
N GLY A 13 -12.57 -10.76 -26.67
CA GLY A 13 -12.46 -10.19 -25.34
C GLY A 13 -11.20 -9.33 -25.15
N ASP A 14 -10.15 -9.58 -25.93
CA ASP A 14 -8.85 -8.92 -25.77
C ASP A 14 -8.89 -7.48 -26.31
N GLU A 15 -9.53 -7.27 -27.47
CA GLU A 15 -9.61 -5.93 -28.09
C GLU A 15 -10.37 -4.90 -27.22
N ARG A 16 -11.43 -5.32 -26.54
CA ARG A 16 -12.20 -4.43 -25.66
C ARG A 16 -11.46 -4.07 -24.37
N ALA A 17 -10.66 -4.98 -23.85
CA ALA A 17 -9.83 -4.73 -22.68
C ALA A 17 -8.70 -3.75 -23.03
N ASP A 18 -8.10 -3.90 -24.21
CA ASP A 18 -7.06 -2.97 -24.70
C ASP A 18 -7.63 -1.58 -24.98
N GLU A 19 -8.80 -1.47 -25.60
CA GLU A 19 -9.49 -0.19 -25.82
C GLU A 19 -9.84 0.52 -24.50
N ALA A 20 -10.31 -0.20 -23.50
CA ALA A 20 -10.63 0.35 -22.18
C ALA A 20 -9.38 0.86 -21.46
N LEU A 21 -8.26 0.14 -21.55
CA LEU A 21 -6.98 0.56 -20.99
C LEU A 21 -6.42 1.81 -21.67
N VAL A 22 -6.47 1.88 -23.00
CA VAL A 22 -6.04 3.07 -23.75
C VAL A 22 -6.87 4.29 -23.37
N HIS A 23 -8.20 4.12 -23.24
CA HIS A 23 -9.07 5.21 -22.83
C HIS A 23 -8.78 5.69 -21.39
N LEU A 24 -8.46 4.79 -20.47
CA LEU A 24 -8.09 5.13 -19.10
C LEU A 24 -6.75 5.89 -19.07
N ASP A 25 -5.76 5.45 -19.85
CA ASP A 25 -4.47 6.11 -19.96
C ASP A 25 -4.62 7.54 -20.54
N ASP A 26 -5.42 7.74 -21.60
CA ASP A 26 -5.69 9.06 -22.19
C ASP A 26 -6.36 10.01 -21.19
N ARG A 27 -7.35 9.54 -20.44
CA ARG A 27 -8.01 10.31 -19.37
C ARG A 27 -7.02 10.73 -18.28
N PHE A 28 -6.12 9.83 -17.93
CA PHE A 28 -5.11 10.13 -16.92
C PHE A 28 -4.09 11.15 -17.43
N GLN A 29 -3.67 11.07 -18.69
CA GLN A 29 -2.79 12.08 -19.28
C GLN A 29 -3.45 13.47 -19.30
N GLN A 30 -4.75 13.54 -19.60
CA GLN A 30 -5.52 14.80 -19.51
C GLN A 30 -5.59 15.30 -18.06
N PHE A 31 -5.80 14.42 -17.10
CA PHE A 31 -5.77 14.76 -15.69
C PHE A 31 -4.40 15.30 -15.25
N LEU A 32 -3.31 14.64 -15.64
CA LEU A 32 -1.94 15.07 -15.36
C LEU A 32 -1.61 16.44 -15.95
N ALA A 33 -2.14 16.76 -17.15
CA ALA A 33 -1.95 18.05 -17.79
C ALA A 33 -2.59 19.21 -16.98
N GLY A 34 -3.56 18.92 -16.12
CA GLY A 34 -4.17 19.89 -15.21
C GLY A 34 -3.39 20.09 -13.89
N LEU A 35 -2.38 19.25 -13.61
CA LEU A 35 -1.59 19.34 -12.38
C LEU A 35 -0.35 20.21 -12.58
N PRO A 36 0.17 20.88 -11.53
CA PRO A 36 1.45 21.59 -11.59
C PRO A 36 2.58 20.70 -12.10
N ALA A 37 3.25 21.17 -13.18
CA ALA A 37 4.33 20.40 -13.83
C ALA A 37 5.72 20.68 -13.24
N ASP A 38 5.86 21.78 -12.50
CA ASP A 38 7.12 22.29 -11.96
C ASP A 38 7.61 21.56 -10.70
N ARG A 39 6.79 20.71 -10.13
CA ARG A 39 7.10 19.95 -8.90
C ARG A 39 6.49 18.56 -8.94
N PRO A 40 7.10 17.57 -8.24
CA PRO A 40 6.56 16.22 -8.14
C PRO A 40 5.13 16.19 -7.61
N VAL A 41 4.32 15.28 -8.13
CA VAL A 41 2.96 15.03 -7.62
C VAL A 41 3.02 13.91 -6.60
N TRP A 42 2.32 14.09 -5.48
CA TRP A 42 2.08 13.05 -4.50
C TRP A 42 0.70 12.44 -4.69
N PHE A 43 0.66 11.15 -4.93
CA PHE A 43 -0.60 10.44 -5.11
C PHE A 43 -0.99 9.74 -3.81
N CYS A 44 -2.21 10.00 -3.36
CA CYS A 44 -2.85 9.23 -2.30
C CYS A 44 -3.88 8.32 -2.94
N PHE A 45 -3.69 7.02 -2.79
CA PHE A 45 -4.62 6.01 -3.27
C PHE A 45 -5.65 5.66 -2.20
N PHE A 46 -6.91 5.48 -2.60
CA PHE A 46 -7.94 4.89 -1.75
C PHE A 46 -9.11 4.30 -2.55
N SER A 47 -9.81 3.36 -1.94
CA SER A 47 -10.97 2.69 -2.51
C SER A 47 -12.25 3.03 -1.75
N SER A 48 -13.39 2.63 -2.30
CA SER A 48 -14.70 2.72 -1.63
C SER A 48 -14.62 2.21 -0.19
N GLY A 49 -15.34 2.86 0.71
CA GLY A 49 -15.37 2.54 2.14
C GLY A 49 -14.30 3.24 2.99
N LEU A 50 -13.40 4.05 2.41
CA LEU A 50 -12.28 4.69 3.12
C LEU A 50 -12.40 6.22 3.30
N LEU A 51 -13.54 6.84 2.99
CA LEU A 51 -13.69 8.31 3.11
C LEU A 51 -13.43 8.85 4.52
N HIS A 52 -13.72 8.09 5.56
CA HIS A 52 -13.43 8.45 6.95
C HIS A 52 -11.91 8.54 7.22
N VAL A 53 -11.12 7.69 6.56
CA VAL A 53 -9.65 7.75 6.62
C VAL A 53 -9.15 8.97 5.86
N ILE A 54 -9.69 9.22 4.66
CA ILE A 54 -9.36 10.38 3.85
C ILE A 54 -9.71 11.70 4.56
N GLN A 55 -10.85 11.78 5.25
CA GLN A 55 -11.19 12.95 6.06
C GLN A 55 -10.10 13.27 7.09
N HIS A 56 -9.55 12.26 7.72
CA HIS A 56 -8.47 12.45 8.68
C HIS A 56 -7.14 12.76 7.99
N PHE A 57 -6.79 12.02 6.94
CA PHE A 57 -5.60 12.23 6.13
C PHE A 57 -5.47 13.69 5.65
N LEU A 58 -6.56 14.29 5.18
CA LEU A 58 -6.59 15.67 4.71
C LEU A 58 -6.15 16.72 5.76
N ARG A 59 -6.17 16.38 7.04
CA ARG A 59 -5.67 17.24 8.12
C ARG A 59 -4.15 17.32 8.15
N PHE A 60 -3.47 16.32 7.55
CA PHE A 60 -2.02 16.18 7.52
C PHE A 60 -1.40 16.56 6.17
N VAL A 61 -2.21 16.79 5.15
CA VAL A 61 -1.74 17.25 3.84
C VAL A 61 -1.37 18.73 3.92
N PRO A 62 -0.10 19.11 3.63
CA PRO A 62 0.30 20.50 3.58
C PRO A 62 -0.49 21.26 2.50
N PRO A 63 -0.92 22.51 2.76
CA PRO A 63 -1.74 23.28 1.82
C PRO A 63 -1.07 23.54 0.45
N ASP A 64 0.24 23.57 0.43
CA ASP A 64 1.07 23.83 -0.74
C ASP A 64 1.60 22.56 -1.42
N LEU A 65 1.26 21.38 -0.88
CA LEU A 65 1.66 20.11 -1.46
C LEU A 65 0.93 19.87 -2.78
N ASN A 66 1.68 19.55 -3.83
CA ASN A 66 1.11 19.06 -5.09
C ASN A 66 0.62 17.61 -4.87
N CYS A 67 -0.58 17.48 -4.33
CA CYS A 67 -1.19 16.21 -3.97
C CYS A 67 -2.43 15.95 -4.81
N ALA A 68 -2.64 14.72 -5.22
CA ALA A 68 -3.79 14.27 -5.97
C ALA A 68 -4.28 12.91 -5.47
N PHE A 69 -5.58 12.66 -5.56
CA PHE A 69 -6.16 11.36 -5.25
C PHE A 69 -6.22 10.46 -6.48
N VAL A 70 -5.96 9.17 -6.29
CA VAL A 70 -6.37 8.12 -7.23
C VAL A 70 -7.40 7.25 -6.52
N CYS A 71 -8.62 7.27 -7.02
CA CYS A 71 -9.77 6.66 -6.37
C CYS A 71 -10.25 5.47 -7.18
N THR A 72 -10.63 4.38 -6.51
CA THR A 72 -11.14 3.19 -7.19
C THR A 72 -12.45 2.71 -6.59
N GLY A 73 -13.42 2.37 -7.46
CA GLY A 73 -14.69 1.75 -7.07
C GLY A 73 -15.57 2.60 -6.15
N LEU A 74 -15.45 3.93 -6.17
CA LEU A 74 -16.30 4.81 -5.38
C LEU A 74 -17.74 4.76 -5.85
N THR A 75 -18.67 4.75 -4.92
CA THR A 75 -20.09 4.94 -5.23
C THR A 75 -20.39 6.41 -5.54
N PRO A 76 -21.46 6.75 -6.28
CA PRO A 76 -21.83 8.14 -6.54
C PRO A 76 -21.95 9.00 -5.27
N ALA A 77 -22.50 8.45 -4.18
CA ALA A 77 -22.58 9.14 -2.91
C ALA A 77 -21.21 9.40 -2.28
N GLU A 78 -20.24 8.51 -2.47
CA GLU A 78 -18.87 8.72 -2.01
C GLU A 78 -18.14 9.77 -2.84
N VAL A 79 -18.36 9.81 -4.15
CA VAL A 79 -17.82 10.87 -5.02
C VAL A 79 -18.31 12.25 -4.57
N GLU A 80 -19.61 12.41 -4.33
CA GLU A 80 -20.18 13.67 -3.87
C GLU A 80 -19.56 14.14 -2.53
N VAL A 81 -19.44 13.24 -1.56
CA VAL A 81 -18.83 13.56 -0.26
C VAL A 81 -17.33 13.84 -0.40
N ARG A 82 -16.60 13.06 -1.21
CA ARG A 82 -15.18 13.32 -1.49
C ARG A 82 -14.99 14.73 -2.07
N ASP A 83 -15.75 15.09 -3.07
CA ASP A 83 -15.62 16.39 -3.74
C ASP A 83 -15.90 17.55 -2.77
N THR A 84 -16.86 17.37 -1.84
CA THR A 84 -17.14 18.34 -0.80
C THR A 84 -16.00 18.48 0.22
N MET A 85 -15.37 17.36 0.62
CA MET A 85 -14.37 17.36 1.69
C MET A 85 -12.94 17.55 1.21
N SER A 86 -12.64 17.29 -0.07
CA SER A 86 -11.27 17.27 -0.62
C SER A 86 -10.57 18.64 -0.64
N ARG A 87 -11.27 19.71 -0.32
CA ARG A 87 -10.76 21.10 -0.32
C ARG A 87 -10.15 21.50 -1.68
N GLY A 88 -10.68 20.94 -2.76
CA GLY A 88 -10.22 21.21 -4.12
C GLY A 88 -8.97 20.44 -4.54
N LEU A 89 -8.53 19.44 -3.78
CA LEU A 89 -7.49 18.53 -4.26
C LEU A 89 -7.98 17.76 -5.48
N PRO A 90 -7.18 17.69 -6.54
CA PRO A 90 -7.52 16.95 -7.75
C PRO A 90 -7.72 15.46 -7.46
N ALA A 91 -8.70 14.84 -8.13
CA ALA A 91 -8.96 13.42 -8.02
C ALA A 91 -9.11 12.78 -9.40
N PHE A 92 -8.49 11.63 -9.58
CA PHE A 92 -8.67 10.76 -10.74
C PHE A 92 -9.45 9.52 -10.31
N ASP A 93 -10.61 9.30 -10.92
CA ASP A 93 -11.44 8.15 -10.66
C ASP A 93 -11.16 7.05 -11.69
N MET A 94 -10.74 5.89 -11.20
CA MET A 94 -10.68 4.66 -11.98
C MET A 94 -12.06 4.02 -11.99
N ASP A 95 -12.51 3.61 -13.18
CA ASP A 95 -13.87 3.12 -13.39
C ASP A 95 -14.14 1.80 -12.64
N GLU A 96 -13.11 0.97 -12.52
CA GLU A 96 -13.20 -0.34 -11.88
C GLU A 96 -12.54 -0.34 -10.49
N PRO A 97 -13.05 -1.14 -9.54
CA PRO A 97 -12.38 -1.34 -8.27
C PRO A 97 -11.11 -2.16 -8.48
N VAL A 98 -9.96 -1.53 -8.28
CA VAL A 98 -8.63 -2.15 -8.40
C VAL A 98 -7.86 -2.07 -7.09
N GLY A 99 -6.88 -2.94 -6.91
CA GLY A 99 -5.99 -2.94 -5.75
C GLY A 99 -4.86 -1.90 -5.85
N SER A 100 -4.17 -1.66 -4.74
CA SER A 100 -3.06 -0.70 -4.68
C SER A 100 -1.94 -1.01 -5.68
N HIS A 101 -1.63 -2.28 -5.89
CA HIS A 101 -0.58 -2.70 -6.81
C HIS A 101 -0.92 -2.42 -8.28
N GLU A 102 -2.20 -2.50 -8.65
CA GLU A 102 -2.67 -2.13 -10.00
C GLU A 102 -2.59 -0.62 -10.21
N VAL A 103 -2.90 0.16 -9.17
CA VAL A 103 -2.70 1.61 -9.18
C VAL A 103 -1.21 1.96 -9.31
N PHE A 104 -0.33 1.28 -8.60
CA PHE A 104 1.11 1.52 -8.71
C PHE A 104 1.64 1.16 -10.11
N GLU A 105 1.18 0.05 -10.68
CA GLU A 105 1.51 -0.33 -12.06
C GLU A 105 1.02 0.73 -13.05
N PHE A 106 -0.22 1.20 -12.85
CA PHE A 106 -0.82 2.26 -13.66
C PHE A 106 -0.01 3.57 -13.59
N LEU A 107 0.38 4.00 -12.39
CA LEU A 107 1.21 5.19 -12.20
C LEU A 107 2.58 5.04 -12.85
N LEU A 108 3.28 3.91 -12.62
CA LEU A 108 4.59 3.65 -13.23
C LEU A 108 4.57 3.54 -14.75
N ARG A 109 3.44 3.17 -15.34
CA ARG A 109 3.26 3.11 -16.80
C ARG A 109 3.01 4.49 -17.40
N ASN A 110 2.27 5.33 -16.68
CA ASN A 110 1.76 6.59 -17.20
C ASN A 110 2.58 7.83 -16.84
N LEU A 111 3.54 7.71 -15.91
CA LEU A 111 4.37 8.81 -15.47
C LEU A 111 5.80 8.66 -16.00
N ASP A 112 6.34 9.74 -16.54
CA ASP A 112 7.71 9.86 -17.03
C ASP A 112 8.62 10.69 -16.10
N ARG A 113 8.03 11.31 -15.08
CA ARG A 113 8.70 12.15 -14.09
C ARG A 113 8.55 11.61 -12.67
N PRO A 114 9.48 11.93 -11.74
CA PRO A 114 9.39 11.56 -10.34
C PRO A 114 8.04 11.90 -9.71
N PHE A 115 7.53 11.00 -8.90
CA PHE A 115 6.28 11.17 -8.17
C PHE A 115 6.36 10.53 -6.78
N GLY A 116 5.51 10.97 -5.87
CA GLY A 116 5.37 10.38 -4.55
C GLY A 116 4.12 9.53 -4.42
N ILE A 117 4.17 8.58 -3.50
CA ILE A 117 3.05 7.77 -3.05
C ILE A 117 2.91 7.95 -1.55
N VAL A 118 1.68 8.14 -1.09
CA VAL A 118 1.34 8.17 0.33
C VAL A 118 0.05 7.39 0.56
N ASP A 119 0.09 6.43 1.47
CA ASP A 119 -1.10 5.67 1.85
C ASP A 119 -2.09 6.55 2.61
N SER A 120 -3.37 6.29 2.43
CA SER A 120 -4.44 7.07 3.06
C SER A 120 -4.45 7.02 4.59
N ASP A 121 -3.84 5.98 5.18
CA ASP A 121 -3.68 5.80 6.62
C ASP A 121 -2.25 6.14 7.12
N CYS A 122 -1.52 6.90 6.31
CA CYS A 122 -0.20 7.44 6.62
C CYS A 122 -0.31 8.95 6.92
N PHE A 123 -0.22 9.32 8.19
CA PHE A 123 -0.37 10.69 8.68
C PHE A 123 0.99 11.33 8.90
N VAL A 124 1.42 12.17 7.95
CA VAL A 124 2.75 12.81 7.96
C VAL A 124 2.73 14.05 8.84
N MET A 125 3.35 13.98 10.01
CA MET A 125 3.42 15.07 10.99
C MET A 125 4.44 16.13 10.58
N ASP A 126 5.59 15.70 10.07
CA ASP A 126 6.64 16.58 9.56
C ASP A 126 6.53 16.72 8.04
N SER A 127 5.97 17.83 7.59
CA SER A 127 5.75 18.12 6.16
C SER A 127 7.03 18.17 5.32
N THR A 128 8.20 18.40 5.95
CA THR A 128 9.49 18.41 5.23
C THR A 128 9.83 17.05 4.62
N TRP A 129 9.19 15.99 5.08
CA TRP A 129 9.41 14.64 4.57
C TRP A 129 9.00 14.47 3.12
N PHE A 130 7.96 15.18 2.67
CA PHE A 130 7.56 15.16 1.26
C PHE A 130 8.69 15.64 0.35
N ALA A 131 9.31 16.77 0.68
CA ALA A 131 10.47 17.29 -0.05
C ALA A 131 11.67 16.34 0.06
N ARG A 132 11.98 15.85 1.27
CA ARG A 132 13.13 14.95 1.49
C ARG A 132 13.05 13.67 0.64
N CYS A 133 11.87 13.11 0.45
CA CYS A 133 11.69 11.94 -0.42
C CYS A 133 12.00 12.30 -1.88
N THR A 134 11.43 13.39 -2.39
CA THR A 134 11.61 13.78 -3.79
C THR A 134 13.03 14.28 -4.08
N ASP A 135 13.62 15.03 -3.16
CA ASP A 135 15.00 15.51 -3.27
C ASP A 135 16.02 14.37 -3.20
N GLY A 136 15.66 13.26 -2.56
CA GLY A 136 16.47 12.04 -2.51
C GLY A 136 16.51 11.25 -3.82
N LEU A 137 15.72 11.60 -4.82
CA LEU A 137 15.70 10.94 -6.13
C LEU A 137 16.79 11.47 -7.06
N GLU A 138 18.05 11.18 -6.73
CA GLU A 138 19.18 11.39 -7.64
C GLU A 138 19.06 10.50 -8.91
N PRO A 139 19.81 10.78 -9.98
CA PRO A 139 19.67 10.07 -11.27
C PRO A 139 19.86 8.54 -11.20
N ASP A 140 20.60 8.04 -10.22
CA ASP A 140 20.85 6.60 -9.99
C ASP A 140 19.97 6.00 -8.87
N VAL A 141 19.02 6.79 -8.33
CA VAL A 141 18.09 6.36 -7.29
C VAL A 141 16.74 5.97 -7.90
N ALA A 142 16.31 4.74 -7.67
CA ALA A 142 15.02 4.25 -8.14
C ALA A 142 13.86 4.64 -7.21
N VAL A 143 14.09 4.62 -5.90
CA VAL A 143 13.08 4.90 -4.87
C VAL A 143 13.74 5.64 -3.72
N SER A 144 13.03 6.59 -3.13
CA SER A 144 13.45 7.34 -1.94
C SER A 144 12.32 7.39 -0.90
N GLY A 145 12.65 7.15 0.37
CA GLY A 145 11.65 7.17 1.45
C GLY A 145 12.26 6.87 2.81
N PRO A 146 11.46 6.85 3.88
CA PRO A 146 11.93 6.33 5.15
C PRO A 146 12.25 4.85 5.02
N LEU A 147 13.28 4.41 5.75
CA LEU A 147 13.72 3.02 5.73
C LEU A 147 12.64 2.12 6.30
N SER A 148 12.29 1.08 5.56
CA SER A 148 11.41 0.02 6.03
C SER A 148 12.13 -0.86 7.07
N TYR A 149 11.35 -1.58 7.84
CA TYR A 149 11.88 -2.66 8.66
C TYR A 149 12.24 -3.86 7.77
N GLY A 150 13.11 -4.66 8.26
CA GLY A 150 13.53 -5.87 7.54
C GLY A 150 15.03 -5.89 7.31
N PRO A 151 15.52 -7.02 6.84
CA PRO A 151 16.96 -7.24 6.71
C PRO A 151 17.58 -6.45 5.55
N ILE A 152 16.82 -6.15 4.50
CA ILE A 152 17.29 -5.38 3.36
C ILE A 152 16.80 -3.94 3.50
N PRO A 153 17.66 -2.93 3.32
CA PRO A 153 17.29 -1.53 3.51
C PRO A 153 16.44 -1.02 2.33
N LEU A 154 15.14 -1.22 2.41
CA LEU A 154 14.16 -0.74 1.43
C LEU A 154 13.39 0.45 1.97
N ALA A 155 12.95 1.35 1.10
CA ALA A 155 12.03 2.41 1.47
C ALA A 155 10.64 1.84 1.81
N ALA A 156 9.99 2.41 2.82
CA ALA A 156 8.70 1.94 3.31
C ALA A 156 7.57 2.27 2.31
N PRO A 157 6.85 1.28 1.77
CA PRO A 157 5.82 1.47 0.75
C PRO A 157 4.74 2.51 1.08
N PRO A 158 4.31 2.67 2.34
CA PRO A 158 3.27 3.64 2.68
C PRO A 158 3.61 5.10 2.42
N PHE A 159 4.91 5.41 2.30
CA PHE A 159 5.37 6.77 2.08
C PHE A 159 6.73 6.77 1.38
N LEU A 160 6.73 6.97 0.07
CA LEU A 160 7.95 6.99 -0.72
C LEU A 160 7.78 7.80 -2.01
N ALA A 161 8.90 8.17 -2.62
CA ALA A 161 8.95 8.73 -3.97
C ALA A 161 9.63 7.76 -4.92
N VAL A 162 9.18 7.76 -6.18
CA VAL A 162 9.61 6.83 -7.22
C VAL A 162 10.17 7.59 -8.42
N ASN A 163 11.26 7.08 -8.98
CA ASN A 163 11.81 7.51 -10.25
C ASN A 163 11.35 6.52 -11.35
N PRO A 164 10.34 6.85 -12.15
CA PRO A 164 9.82 5.92 -13.16
C PRO A 164 10.83 5.64 -14.29
N ALA A 165 11.79 6.53 -14.52
CA ALA A 165 12.86 6.32 -15.50
C ALA A 165 13.77 5.13 -15.18
N ALA A 166 13.79 4.68 -13.91
CA ALA A 166 14.54 3.49 -13.49
C ALA A 166 13.97 2.20 -14.08
N ARG A 167 12.65 2.09 -14.25
CA ARG A 167 11.96 0.84 -14.62
C ARG A 167 12.52 0.18 -15.89
N PRO A 168 12.63 0.85 -17.06
CA PRO A 168 13.14 0.22 -18.26
C PRO A 168 14.59 -0.25 -18.12
N ALA A 169 15.39 0.43 -17.32
CA ALA A 169 16.77 0.02 -17.07
C ALA A 169 16.83 -1.20 -16.14
N ILE A 170 15.97 -1.25 -15.12
CA ILE A 170 15.83 -2.42 -14.23
C ILE A 170 15.43 -3.64 -15.03
N GLU A 171 14.36 -3.55 -15.84
CA GLU A 171 13.86 -4.65 -16.66
C GLU A 171 14.92 -5.21 -17.63
N ARG A 172 15.69 -4.33 -18.26
CA ARG A 172 16.83 -4.76 -19.10
C ARG A 172 17.92 -5.49 -18.30
N ALA A 173 18.24 -4.98 -17.11
CA ALA A 173 19.32 -5.55 -16.29
C ALA A 173 18.96 -6.90 -15.67
N ILE A 174 17.68 -7.13 -15.34
CA ILE A 174 17.22 -8.42 -14.80
C ILE A 174 16.80 -9.41 -15.90
N GLY A 175 16.63 -8.96 -17.13
CA GLY A 175 16.28 -9.80 -18.28
C GLY A 175 14.78 -10.12 -18.39
N GLY A 176 13.91 -9.27 -17.82
CA GLY A 176 12.46 -9.45 -17.91
C GLY A 176 11.66 -8.34 -17.23
N PRO A 177 10.34 -8.35 -17.36
CA PRO A 177 9.49 -7.31 -16.80
C PRO A 177 9.47 -7.36 -15.27
N VAL A 178 9.31 -6.19 -14.64
CA VAL A 178 9.07 -6.03 -13.22
C VAL A 178 7.85 -5.14 -12.99
N SER A 179 6.99 -5.58 -12.10
CA SER A 179 5.81 -4.83 -11.65
C SER A 179 6.01 -4.36 -10.21
N PRO A 180 5.39 -3.25 -9.80
CA PRO A 180 5.28 -2.86 -8.39
C PRO A 180 4.27 -3.71 -7.61
N ALA A 181 3.68 -4.75 -8.21
CA ALA A 181 2.76 -5.66 -7.56
C ALA A 181 3.42 -6.44 -6.42
N ALA A 182 2.60 -7.07 -5.58
CA ALA A 182 3.08 -8.07 -4.65
C ALA A 182 3.57 -9.32 -5.43
N TYR A 183 4.65 -9.94 -4.94
CA TYR A 183 5.21 -11.16 -5.51
C TYR A 183 5.30 -12.26 -4.46
N ALA A 184 5.00 -13.48 -4.87
CA ALA A 184 5.16 -14.64 -4.02
C ALA A 184 6.01 -15.70 -4.70
N TYR A 185 6.85 -16.37 -3.90
CA TYR A 185 7.40 -17.64 -4.27
C TYR A 185 6.37 -18.72 -3.92
N ALA A 186 5.95 -19.48 -4.91
CA ALA A 186 5.04 -20.60 -4.72
C ALA A 186 5.52 -21.79 -5.54
N PRO A 187 5.33 -23.03 -5.08
CA PRO A 187 5.52 -24.20 -5.91
C PRO A 187 4.68 -24.07 -7.20
N PRO A 188 5.08 -24.77 -8.30
CA PRO A 188 4.40 -24.68 -9.58
C PRO A 188 2.89 -24.86 -9.42
N GLY A 189 2.13 -23.87 -9.84
CA GLY A 189 0.68 -23.84 -9.73
C GLY A 189 0.10 -22.55 -10.30
N PRO A 190 -1.22 -22.48 -10.53
CA PRO A 190 -1.84 -21.28 -11.05
C PRO A 190 -1.61 -20.09 -10.10
N GLU A 191 -1.46 -18.91 -10.68
CA GLU A 191 -1.47 -17.65 -9.92
C GLU A 191 -2.74 -17.60 -9.08
N LYS A 192 -2.59 -17.39 -7.78
CA LYS A 192 -3.72 -17.39 -6.84
C LYS A 192 -3.88 -16.03 -6.21
N GLU A 193 -5.11 -15.69 -6.02
CA GLU A 193 -5.52 -14.55 -5.22
C GLU A 193 -5.12 -14.79 -3.76
N ILE A 194 -4.42 -13.84 -3.15
CA ILE A 194 -4.10 -13.84 -1.72
C ILE A 194 -4.77 -12.60 -1.13
N ASP A 195 -5.73 -12.81 -0.22
CA ASP A 195 -6.49 -11.74 0.45
C ASP A 195 -7.13 -10.71 -0.51
N GLY A 196 -7.58 -11.16 -1.68
CA GLY A 196 -8.22 -10.31 -2.68
C GLY A 196 -7.25 -9.47 -3.53
N ALA A 197 -5.94 -9.60 -3.31
CA ALA A 197 -4.92 -8.97 -4.12
C ALA A 197 -4.30 -9.98 -5.10
N MET A 198 -4.14 -9.58 -6.36
CA MET A 198 -3.40 -10.37 -7.33
C MET A 198 -1.92 -10.41 -6.93
N VAL A 199 -1.41 -11.59 -6.62
CA VAL A 199 -0.01 -11.81 -6.33
C VAL A 199 0.66 -12.45 -7.53
N ARG A 200 1.71 -11.82 -8.05
CA ARG A 200 2.49 -12.35 -9.16
C ARG A 200 3.48 -13.39 -8.69
N LEU A 201 3.74 -14.37 -9.53
CA LEU A 201 4.77 -15.38 -9.23
C LEU A 201 6.16 -14.87 -9.57
N ILE A 202 7.11 -15.19 -8.72
CA ILE A 202 8.53 -15.02 -8.98
C ILE A 202 8.91 -15.94 -10.16
N ARG A 203 9.55 -15.38 -11.17
CA ARG A 203 10.00 -16.08 -12.40
C ARG A 203 11.51 -16.31 -12.34
N PRO A 204 12.09 -17.21 -13.17
CA PRO A 204 13.52 -17.52 -13.13
C PRO A 204 14.46 -16.31 -13.25
N HIS A 205 14.11 -15.29 -14.05
CA HIS A 205 14.90 -14.06 -14.13
C HIS A 205 14.84 -13.24 -12.83
N HIS A 206 13.71 -13.27 -12.12
CA HIS A 206 13.58 -12.66 -10.79
C HIS A 206 14.42 -13.42 -9.76
N GLU A 207 14.44 -14.76 -9.80
CA GLU A 207 15.26 -15.57 -8.89
C GLU A 207 16.74 -15.26 -9.04
N ALA A 208 17.23 -15.18 -10.29
CA ALA A 208 18.61 -14.81 -10.56
C ALA A 208 18.96 -13.39 -10.06
N ALA A 209 18.01 -12.46 -10.15
CA ALA A 209 18.16 -11.11 -9.61
C ALA A 209 18.16 -11.09 -8.07
N LEU A 210 17.22 -11.80 -7.43
CA LEU A 210 17.19 -11.97 -5.98
C LEU A 210 18.47 -12.57 -5.43
N ALA A 211 19.02 -13.61 -6.08
CA ALA A 211 20.28 -14.22 -5.68
C ALA A 211 21.43 -13.20 -5.67
N ARG A 212 21.47 -12.27 -6.64
CA ARG A 212 22.46 -11.19 -6.64
C ARG A 212 22.31 -10.24 -5.45
N VAL A 213 21.07 -9.84 -5.12
CA VAL A 213 20.80 -8.97 -3.97
C VAL A 213 21.21 -9.65 -2.67
N LEU A 214 20.83 -10.90 -2.49
CA LEU A 214 21.16 -11.68 -1.29
C LEU A 214 22.69 -11.86 -1.15
N ALA A 215 23.41 -12.08 -2.24
CA ALA A 215 24.88 -12.16 -2.23
C ALA A 215 25.54 -10.82 -1.87
N LEU A 216 24.99 -9.69 -2.33
CA LEU A 216 25.48 -8.35 -1.97
C LEU A 216 25.28 -8.03 -0.50
N GLU A 217 24.20 -8.51 0.09
CA GLU A 217 23.80 -8.23 1.47
C GLU A 217 24.24 -9.29 2.47
N GLU A 218 24.82 -10.42 2.00
CA GLU A 218 25.29 -11.53 2.86
C GLU A 218 26.24 -11.09 3.97
N HIS A 219 26.99 -10.02 3.75
CA HIS A 219 27.89 -9.42 4.74
C HIS A 219 27.24 -8.42 5.69
N ARG A 220 26.00 -8.00 5.45
CA ARG A 220 25.31 -6.93 6.20
C ARG A 220 24.12 -7.43 7.04
N LEU A 221 23.62 -8.62 6.76
CA LEU A 221 22.37 -9.08 7.31
C LEU A 221 22.51 -10.45 7.96
N PRO A 222 21.89 -10.65 9.13
CA PRO A 222 21.78 -11.96 9.75
C PRO A 222 20.70 -12.79 9.03
N PHE A 223 20.86 -13.03 7.73
CA PHE A 223 20.09 -14.08 7.06
C PHE A 223 20.64 -15.44 7.50
N PRO A 224 19.79 -16.42 7.77
CA PRO A 224 20.26 -17.77 7.89
C PRO A 224 21.00 -18.13 6.58
N GLN A 225 22.16 -18.76 6.72
CA GLN A 225 22.91 -19.29 5.59
C GLN A 225 22.00 -20.23 4.79
N GLY A 226 21.88 -20.00 3.51
CA GLY A 226 20.84 -20.59 2.67
C GLY A 226 19.96 -19.48 2.13
N GLY A 227 19.87 -19.33 0.83
CA GLY A 227 19.09 -18.27 0.19
C GLY A 227 17.61 -18.32 0.58
N LEU A 228 16.86 -17.31 0.19
CA LEU A 228 15.42 -17.26 0.37
C LEU A 228 14.71 -18.57 -0.06
N LEU A 229 15.27 -19.26 -1.03
CA LEU A 229 14.76 -20.52 -1.60
C LEU A 229 14.99 -21.73 -0.67
N ASP A 230 16.16 -21.84 -0.04
CA ASP A 230 16.49 -22.95 0.87
C ASP A 230 15.63 -22.93 2.12
N VAL A 231 15.14 -21.76 2.50
CA VAL A 231 14.28 -21.61 3.65
C VAL A 231 12.86 -22.09 3.37
N LEU A 232 12.41 -22.08 2.11
CA LEU A 232 11.10 -22.59 1.72
C LEU A 232 11.06 -24.13 1.72
N ASP A 233 12.20 -24.77 1.44
CA ASP A 233 12.31 -26.24 1.34
C ASP A 233 12.49 -26.92 2.71
N ASP A 234 13.10 -26.27 3.70
CA ASP A 234 13.39 -26.88 4.99
C ASP A 234 12.48 -26.43 6.15
N GLY A 235 11.50 -25.58 5.87
CA GLY A 235 10.51 -25.11 6.85
C GLY A 235 11.05 -24.18 7.94
N ARG A 236 12.30 -23.70 7.81
CA ARG A 236 12.87 -22.71 8.73
C ARG A 236 12.18 -21.36 8.61
N GLU A 237 12.22 -20.61 9.68
CA GLU A 237 11.55 -19.32 9.80
C GLU A 237 12.24 -18.24 8.95
N VAL A 238 11.68 -17.90 7.78
CA VAL A 238 12.10 -16.69 7.06
C VAL A 238 11.45 -15.49 7.75
N ARG A 239 12.25 -14.54 8.15
CA ARG A 239 11.77 -13.20 8.49
C ARG A 239 11.54 -12.40 7.22
N SER A 240 10.61 -12.84 6.40
CA SER A 240 10.14 -12.08 5.24
C SER A 240 8.93 -11.23 5.64
N HIS A 241 8.64 -10.24 4.82
CA HIS A 241 7.70 -9.17 5.14
C HIS A 241 6.30 -9.65 5.50
N GLU A 242 5.79 -10.71 4.86
CA GLU A 242 4.52 -11.32 5.25
C GLU A 242 4.56 -12.82 5.02
N ARG A 243 4.00 -13.55 5.98
CA ARG A 243 3.90 -14.98 5.97
C ARG A 243 2.44 -15.37 5.93
N HIS A 244 1.98 -15.82 4.77
CA HIS A 244 0.61 -16.29 4.61
C HIS A 244 0.56 -17.81 4.70
N HIS A 245 -0.29 -18.30 5.62
CA HIS A 245 -0.62 -19.72 5.71
C HIS A 245 -1.88 -19.97 4.91
N HIS A 246 -1.78 -20.81 3.88
CA HIS A 246 -2.94 -21.28 3.12
C HIS A 246 -3.09 -22.77 3.29
N LEU A 247 -4.35 -23.24 3.42
CA LEU A 247 -4.69 -24.64 3.28
C LEU A 247 -4.88 -24.92 1.79
N GLN A 248 -3.98 -25.72 1.20
CA GLN A 248 -4.12 -26.24 -0.14
C GLN A 248 -4.20 -27.76 -0.05
N ASP A 249 -5.33 -28.34 -0.50
CA ASP A 249 -5.56 -29.79 -0.50
C ASP A 249 -5.35 -30.44 0.87
N GLY A 250 -5.72 -29.74 1.95
CA GLY A 250 -5.54 -30.21 3.32
C GLY A 250 -4.14 -30.05 3.89
N HIS A 251 -3.20 -29.50 3.14
CA HIS A 251 -1.84 -29.23 3.57
C HIS A 251 -1.60 -27.74 3.78
N SER A 252 -0.90 -27.39 4.84
CA SER A 252 -0.45 -26.02 5.09
C SER A 252 0.69 -25.67 4.14
N VAL A 253 0.46 -24.70 3.26
CA VAL A 253 1.49 -24.16 2.37
C VAL A 253 1.90 -22.79 2.88
N ILE A 254 3.19 -22.64 3.19
CA ILE A 254 3.75 -21.33 3.57
C ILE A 254 4.18 -20.63 2.28
N ARG A 255 3.69 -19.42 2.09
CA ARG A 255 4.10 -18.55 1.00
C ARG A 255 4.86 -17.36 1.56
N VAL A 256 5.98 -17.05 0.94
CA VAL A 256 6.69 -15.80 1.17
C VAL A 256 6.15 -14.78 0.19
N VAL A 257 5.54 -13.72 0.71
CA VAL A 257 5.00 -12.63 -0.07
C VAL A 257 5.87 -11.39 0.13
N PHE A 258 6.29 -10.80 -0.97
CA PHE A 258 6.87 -9.45 -0.98
C PHE A 258 5.74 -8.49 -1.30
N ASP A 259 5.47 -7.58 -0.38
CA ASP A 259 4.45 -6.55 -0.54
C ASP A 259 4.70 -5.65 -1.77
N GLY A 260 3.67 -4.98 -2.21
CA GLY A 260 3.75 -4.05 -3.34
C GLY A 260 4.89 -3.04 -3.18
N LEU A 261 5.58 -2.73 -4.27
CA LEU A 261 6.79 -1.91 -4.34
C LEU A 261 8.03 -2.48 -3.62
N MET A 262 7.91 -3.43 -2.68
CA MET A 262 9.08 -4.03 -2.03
C MET A 262 9.87 -4.89 -3.02
N PHE A 263 9.18 -5.72 -3.77
CA PHE A 263 9.82 -6.54 -4.80
C PHE A 263 10.45 -5.71 -5.92
N TYR A 264 9.78 -4.63 -6.32
CA TYR A 264 10.33 -3.67 -7.28
C TYR A 264 11.67 -3.09 -6.82
N GLN A 265 11.77 -2.72 -5.54
CA GLN A 265 13.00 -2.20 -4.96
C GLN A 265 14.12 -3.26 -4.93
N LEU A 266 13.81 -4.53 -4.63
CA LEU A 266 14.77 -5.63 -4.70
C LEU A 266 15.34 -5.79 -6.12
N MET A 267 14.48 -5.71 -7.14
CA MET A 267 14.90 -5.77 -8.53
C MET A 267 15.74 -4.55 -8.93
N ALA A 268 15.41 -3.37 -8.40
CA ALA A 268 16.22 -2.17 -8.59
C ALA A 268 17.64 -2.34 -8.01
N LEU A 269 17.76 -2.84 -6.79
CA LEU A 269 19.07 -3.16 -6.17
C LEU A 269 19.83 -4.18 -7.00
N ALA A 270 19.18 -5.25 -7.48
CA ALA A 270 19.79 -6.26 -8.34
C ALA A 270 20.31 -5.70 -9.67
N ALA A 271 19.69 -4.64 -10.15
CA ALA A 271 20.07 -3.90 -11.36
C ALA A 271 21.13 -2.82 -11.13
N GLY A 272 21.60 -2.65 -9.88
CA GLY A 272 22.61 -1.68 -9.51
C GLY A 272 22.06 -0.26 -9.21
N TRP A 273 20.73 -0.11 -9.11
CA TRP A 273 20.11 1.14 -8.67
C TRP A 273 20.19 1.26 -7.15
N ARG A 274 20.24 2.50 -6.66
CA ARG A 274 20.20 2.80 -5.23
C ARG A 274 18.76 2.99 -4.75
N ILE A 275 18.54 2.68 -3.47
CA ILE A 275 17.37 3.08 -2.70
C ILE A 275 17.86 4.12 -1.68
N ALA A 276 17.31 5.34 -1.75
CA ALA A 276 17.65 6.39 -0.79
C ALA A 276 16.70 6.32 0.41
N HIS A 277 17.28 6.45 1.61
CA HIS A 277 16.50 6.43 2.86
C HIS A 277 17.09 7.38 3.88
N PHE A 278 16.26 7.94 4.76
CA PHE A 278 16.69 8.98 5.70
C PHE A 278 16.24 8.76 7.16
N ARG A 279 15.37 7.81 7.42
CA ARG A 279 14.89 7.46 8.76
C ARG A 279 14.60 5.98 8.81
N SER A 280 14.96 5.30 9.89
CA SER A 280 14.66 3.88 10.09
C SER A 280 13.52 3.72 11.07
N PHE A 281 12.61 2.80 10.77
CA PHE A 281 11.50 2.40 11.62
C PHE A 281 11.58 0.92 12.01
N PRO A 282 11.11 0.56 13.21
CA PRO A 282 11.17 -0.81 13.70
C PRO A 282 10.09 -1.74 13.10
N GLY A 283 9.19 -1.24 12.27
CA GLY A 283 8.09 -2.04 11.69
C GLY A 283 7.26 -1.29 10.67
N THR A 284 6.29 -1.94 10.03
CA THR A 284 5.34 -1.34 9.07
C THR A 284 4.34 -0.42 9.75
N LYS A 285 3.92 -0.75 10.96
CA LYS A 285 3.05 0.11 11.77
C LYS A 285 3.93 1.08 12.51
N VAL A 286 3.97 2.31 12.01
CA VAL A 286 4.86 3.35 12.52
C VAL A 286 4.07 4.31 13.38
N PHE A 287 4.52 4.46 14.63
CA PHE A 287 4.11 5.55 15.50
C PHE A 287 5.39 6.29 15.88
N ALA A 288 5.62 7.41 15.26
CA ALA A 288 6.79 8.26 15.48
C ALA A 288 6.39 9.74 15.47
N PRO A 289 7.19 10.64 16.04
CA PRO A 289 6.87 12.08 16.08
C PRO A 289 6.64 12.68 14.69
N GLU A 290 7.33 12.15 13.68
CA GLU A 290 7.30 12.69 12.32
C GLU A 290 6.24 12.06 11.43
N LEU A 291 5.82 10.81 11.75
CA LEU A 291 4.90 10.03 10.91
C LEU A 291 4.16 9.00 11.75
N VAL A 292 2.86 8.92 11.51
CA VAL A 292 2.00 7.86 12.07
C VAL A 292 1.40 7.09 10.90
N HIS A 293 1.76 5.81 10.78
CA HIS A 293 1.16 4.89 9.81
C HIS A 293 0.39 3.81 10.55
N ALA A 294 -0.93 3.82 10.41
CA ALA A 294 -1.81 2.87 11.10
C ALA A 294 -1.66 1.45 10.53
N GLY A 295 -1.47 1.34 9.25
CA GLY A 295 -1.24 0.11 8.51
C GLY A 295 -2.40 -0.88 8.56
N GLY A 296 -2.97 -1.18 7.38
CA GLY A 296 -4.00 -2.19 7.24
C GLY A 296 -5.44 -1.75 7.55
N ILE A 297 -5.74 -0.44 7.62
CA ILE A 297 -7.14 0.02 7.78
C ILE A 297 -8.00 -0.45 6.61
N SER A 298 -7.47 -0.42 5.39
CA SER A 298 -8.16 -0.92 4.20
C SER A 298 -8.50 -2.41 4.28
N TYR A 299 -7.73 -3.19 5.01
CA TYR A 299 -7.99 -4.60 5.26
C TYR A 299 -9.21 -4.80 6.16
N TRP A 300 -9.27 -4.06 7.29
CA TRP A 300 -10.35 -4.17 8.28
C TRP A 300 -11.71 -3.80 7.74
N HIS A 301 -11.77 -2.87 6.81
CA HIS A 301 -13.01 -2.47 6.17
C HIS A 301 -13.64 -3.59 5.31
N ARG A 302 -12.83 -4.52 4.83
CA ARG A 302 -13.27 -5.67 4.01
C ARG A 302 -13.66 -6.90 4.83
N LEU A 303 -13.32 -6.93 6.13
CA LEU A 303 -13.66 -8.07 6.98
C LEU A 303 -15.17 -8.29 7.08
N ARG A 304 -15.56 -9.56 7.05
CA ARG A 304 -16.95 -9.95 7.25
C ARG A 304 -17.38 -9.63 8.68
N PRO A 305 -18.68 -9.30 8.88
CA PRO A 305 -19.21 -9.02 10.23
C PRO A 305 -18.94 -10.13 11.26
N SER A 306 -18.88 -11.41 10.80
CA SER A 306 -18.56 -12.56 11.66
C SER A 306 -17.11 -12.56 12.15
N GLU A 307 -16.16 -12.07 11.33
CA GLU A 307 -14.74 -11.98 11.69
C GLU A 307 -14.51 -10.83 12.68
N ILE A 308 -15.22 -9.72 12.51
CA ILE A 308 -15.23 -8.61 13.48
C ILE A 308 -15.84 -9.03 14.81
N ALA A 309 -16.83 -9.93 14.79
CA ALA A 309 -17.53 -10.39 16.00
C ALA A 309 -16.71 -11.38 16.85
N ALA A 310 -15.74 -12.07 16.26
CA ALA A 310 -15.04 -13.18 16.92
C ALA A 310 -14.00 -12.73 17.96
N GLY A 311 -13.48 -11.50 17.88
CA GLY A 311 -12.43 -11.11 18.83
C GLY A 311 -11.88 -9.69 18.69
N ILE A 312 -12.70 -8.69 18.98
CA ILE A 312 -12.24 -7.28 18.96
C ILE A 312 -11.07 -7.02 19.94
N HIS A 313 -10.94 -7.79 21.01
CA HIS A 313 -9.84 -7.65 21.97
C HIS A 313 -8.47 -7.97 21.37
N GLU A 314 -8.44 -8.81 20.35
CA GLU A 314 -7.23 -9.22 19.64
C GLU A 314 -6.97 -8.38 18.38
N LEU A 315 -7.87 -7.43 18.06
CA LEU A 315 -7.73 -6.60 16.89
C LEU A 315 -6.50 -5.68 17.00
N PRO A 316 -5.75 -5.51 15.91
CA PRO A 316 -4.63 -4.61 15.89
C PRO A 316 -5.08 -3.14 16.00
N TRP A 317 -4.15 -2.27 16.33
CA TRP A 317 -4.39 -0.84 16.49
C TRP A 317 -5.04 -0.17 15.29
N SER A 318 -4.80 -0.68 14.09
CA SER A 318 -5.47 -0.21 12.86
C SER A 318 -7.00 -0.31 12.96
N ALA A 319 -7.54 -1.35 13.56
CA ALA A 319 -8.99 -1.48 13.75
C ALA A 319 -9.53 -0.48 14.80
N HIS A 320 -8.75 -0.21 15.85
CA HIS A 320 -9.12 0.80 16.85
C HIS A 320 -9.13 2.20 16.26
N ILE A 321 -8.11 2.54 15.46
CA ILE A 321 -8.05 3.82 14.75
C ILE A 321 -9.20 3.92 13.75
N ASP A 322 -9.46 2.87 12.96
CA ASP A 322 -10.59 2.82 12.04
C ASP A 322 -11.92 3.11 12.72
N ALA A 323 -12.15 2.54 13.92
CA ALA A 323 -13.36 2.79 14.70
C ALA A 323 -13.52 4.26 15.10
N LEU A 324 -12.44 4.91 15.55
CA LEU A 324 -12.45 6.30 15.97
C LEU A 324 -12.61 7.25 14.79
N LEU A 325 -11.96 6.97 13.66
CA LEU A 325 -12.10 7.74 12.42
C LEU A 325 -13.53 7.63 11.87
N LEU A 326 -14.11 6.44 11.93
CA LEU A 326 -15.46 6.19 11.47
C LEU A 326 -16.51 6.91 12.34
N GLU A 327 -16.28 7.02 13.65
CA GLU A 327 -17.15 7.81 14.55
C GLU A 327 -17.09 9.30 14.20
N ASP A 328 -15.88 9.87 14.03
CA ASP A 328 -15.70 11.27 13.63
C ASP A 328 -16.39 11.55 12.28
N PHE A 329 -16.22 10.65 11.31
CA PHE A 329 -16.84 10.79 9.99
C PHE A 329 -18.36 10.73 10.04
N ASN A 330 -18.93 9.81 10.82
CA ASN A 330 -20.37 9.62 10.95
C ASN A 330 -21.07 10.77 11.68
N ALA A 331 -20.34 11.68 12.32
CA ALA A 331 -20.89 12.92 12.85
C ALA A 331 -21.24 13.95 11.75
N ARG A 332 -20.80 13.72 10.51
CA ARG A 332 -21.14 14.57 9.36
C ARG A 332 -22.59 14.35 8.93
N PRO A 333 -23.31 15.44 8.54
CA PRO A 333 -24.68 15.32 8.06
C PRO A 333 -24.79 14.64 6.68
N ASP A 334 -23.72 14.67 5.88
CA ASP A 334 -23.61 14.09 4.54
C ASP A 334 -22.95 12.72 4.50
N ALA A 335 -22.73 12.07 5.66
CA ALA A 335 -22.13 10.73 5.72
C ALA A 335 -23.02 9.70 4.99
N PRO A 336 -22.46 8.92 4.01
CA PRO A 336 -23.24 7.93 3.29
C PRO A 336 -23.79 6.85 4.22
N GLN A 337 -24.99 6.36 3.94
CA GLN A 337 -25.68 5.35 4.76
C GLN A 337 -24.84 4.10 5.06
N ALA A 338 -23.96 3.71 4.15
CA ALA A 338 -23.08 2.57 4.33
C ALA A 338 -22.10 2.75 5.51
N TYR A 339 -21.61 3.97 5.72
CA TYR A 339 -20.72 4.32 6.83
C TYR A 339 -21.45 4.36 8.16
N LEU A 340 -22.67 4.92 8.18
CA LEU A 340 -23.53 4.92 9.36
C LEU A 340 -23.87 3.47 9.79
N ALA A 341 -24.22 2.62 8.83
CA ALA A 341 -24.49 1.20 9.08
C ALA A 341 -23.24 0.46 9.61
N ARG A 342 -22.05 0.75 9.05
CA ARG A 342 -20.78 0.19 9.51
C ARG A 342 -20.46 0.64 10.93
N GLY A 343 -20.60 1.94 11.24
CA GLY A 343 -20.39 2.47 12.58
C GLY A 343 -21.33 1.84 13.62
N THR A 344 -22.59 1.62 13.27
CA THR A 344 -23.57 0.94 14.13
C THR A 344 -23.13 -0.51 14.45
N ARG A 345 -22.68 -1.26 13.44
CA ARG A 345 -22.20 -2.64 13.64
C ARG A 345 -20.94 -2.67 14.51
N LEU A 346 -20.00 -1.75 14.25
CA LEU A 346 -18.76 -1.66 15.00
C LEU A 346 -19.01 -1.28 16.46
N ALA A 347 -19.87 -0.29 16.72
CA ALA A 347 -20.29 0.09 18.08
C ALA A 347 -20.97 -1.08 18.83
N ALA A 348 -21.77 -1.89 18.14
CA ALA A 348 -22.35 -3.09 18.73
C ALA A 348 -21.28 -4.16 19.08
N SER A 349 -20.26 -4.30 18.25
CA SER A 349 -19.11 -5.18 18.50
C SER A 349 -18.28 -4.73 19.70
N LEU A 350 -17.96 -3.44 19.77
CA LEU A 350 -17.22 -2.85 20.90
C LEU A 350 -17.95 -3.09 22.21
N ARG A 351 -19.27 -2.84 22.25
CA ARG A 351 -20.09 -3.10 23.45
C ARG A 351 -20.07 -4.55 23.90
N ARG A 352 -20.13 -5.52 22.97
CA ARG A 352 -20.02 -6.95 23.32
C ARG A 352 -18.65 -7.32 23.93
N SER A 353 -17.64 -6.57 23.56
CA SER A 353 -16.27 -6.75 24.05
C SER A 353 -15.96 -5.92 25.30
N GLU A 354 -16.97 -5.25 25.89
CA GLU A 354 -16.82 -4.36 27.04
C GLU A 354 -15.81 -3.21 26.80
N VAL A 355 -15.59 -2.84 25.55
CA VAL A 355 -14.73 -1.72 25.14
C VAL A 355 -15.61 -0.59 24.65
N ASP A 356 -15.40 0.60 25.16
CA ASP A 356 -16.04 1.81 24.66
C ASP A 356 -15.06 2.71 23.89
N LEU A 357 -15.61 3.63 23.13
CA LEU A 357 -14.82 4.57 22.32
C LEU A 357 -13.97 5.51 23.18
N ALA A 358 -14.42 5.84 24.40
CA ALA A 358 -13.64 6.68 25.32
C ALA A 358 -12.37 5.97 25.78
N THR A 359 -12.49 4.67 26.08
CA THR A 359 -11.34 3.83 26.40
C THR A 359 -10.38 3.74 25.22
N LEU A 360 -10.88 3.53 23.99
CA LEU A 360 -10.03 3.50 22.79
C LEU A 360 -9.30 4.82 22.56
N ARG A 361 -9.99 5.97 22.74
CA ARG A 361 -9.37 7.29 22.63
C ARG A 361 -8.24 7.47 23.63
N LYS A 362 -8.47 7.11 24.89
CA LYS A 362 -7.46 7.17 25.95
C LYS A 362 -6.24 6.31 25.58
N GLN A 363 -6.46 5.06 25.19
CA GLN A 363 -5.38 4.13 24.83
C GLN A 363 -4.60 4.62 23.61
N LEU A 364 -5.27 5.15 22.58
CA LEU A 364 -4.59 5.71 21.40
C LEU A 364 -3.75 6.92 21.78
N ARG A 365 -4.30 7.83 22.61
CA ARG A 365 -3.57 8.99 23.12
C ARG A 365 -2.29 8.59 23.84
N GLU A 366 -2.40 7.65 24.77
CA GLU A 366 -1.26 7.13 25.55
C GLU A 366 -0.20 6.52 24.62
N ARG A 367 -0.62 5.75 23.61
CA ARG A 367 0.28 5.12 22.65
C ARG A 367 0.99 6.12 21.75
N LEU A 368 0.27 7.10 21.21
CA LEU A 368 0.84 8.18 20.40
C LEU A 368 1.84 9.00 21.24
N ALA A 369 1.48 9.38 22.46
CA ALA A 369 2.36 10.08 23.37
C ALA A 369 3.62 9.27 23.73
N ALA A 370 3.48 7.97 23.98
CA ALA A 370 4.61 7.08 24.26
C ALA A 370 5.56 6.96 23.06
N ALA A 371 5.06 7.14 21.84
CA ALA A 371 5.84 7.20 20.62
C ALA A 371 6.43 8.60 20.32
N GLY A 372 6.19 9.58 21.19
CA GLY A 372 6.67 10.96 21.03
C GLY A 372 5.81 11.82 20.09
N VAL A 373 4.64 11.34 19.66
CA VAL A 373 3.71 12.13 18.84
C VAL A 373 3.09 13.22 19.72
N ASP A 374 3.04 14.44 19.22
CA ASP A 374 2.33 15.53 19.90
C ASP A 374 0.81 15.32 19.81
N VAL A 375 0.24 14.75 20.86
CA VAL A 375 -1.20 14.48 20.97
C VAL A 375 -2.03 15.73 21.23
N THR A 376 -1.40 16.89 21.49
CA THR A 376 -2.08 18.18 21.61
C THR A 376 -2.29 18.87 20.27
N ASP A 377 -1.64 18.35 19.21
CA ASP A 377 -1.85 18.83 17.85
C ASP A 377 -3.34 18.71 17.47
N PRO A 378 -3.99 19.80 17.04
CA PRO A 378 -5.42 19.81 16.76
C PRO A 378 -5.84 18.83 15.65
N ARG A 379 -4.88 18.38 14.82
CA ARG A 379 -5.14 17.35 13.80
C ARG A 379 -5.59 16.01 14.40
N TRP A 380 -5.15 15.73 15.64
CA TRP A 380 -5.51 14.50 16.36
C TRP A 380 -6.80 14.61 17.18
N HIS A 381 -7.29 15.83 17.49
CA HIS A 381 -8.47 16.02 18.36
C HIS A 381 -9.66 15.12 18.00
N PRO A 382 -10.02 14.90 16.72
CA PRO A 382 -11.18 14.07 16.39
C PRO A 382 -11.07 12.61 16.86
N VAL A 383 -9.86 12.09 16.99
CA VAL A 383 -9.63 10.68 17.32
C VAL A 383 -9.08 10.46 18.73
N VAL A 384 -8.46 11.47 19.35
CA VAL A 384 -7.97 11.33 20.73
C VAL A 384 -8.75 12.19 21.74
N GLY A 385 -9.59 13.09 21.27
CA GLY A 385 -10.50 13.90 22.07
C GLY A 385 -9.83 15.07 22.77
#